data_2e89b5dff97d52c12f660f12fb00ea12
#
_entry.id   2e89b5dff97d52c12f660f12fb00ea12
#
_cell.length_a   1.000
_cell.length_b   1.000
_cell.length_c   1.000
_cell.angle_alpha   90.00
_cell.angle_beta   90.00
_cell.angle_gamma   90.00
#
_symmetry.space_group_name_H-M   'P 1'
#
loop_
_entity.id
_entity.type
_entity.pdbx_description
1 polymer ?
#
loop_
_entity_poly.entity_id
_entity_poly.type
_entity_poly.pdbx_seq_one_letter_code
_entity_poly.pdbx_strand_id
1 'polypeptide(L)'
;NINILFPYGEYLQNEQMMQLAAYVGKKYQYSLKPSTLFLKSGNYPKLGRELMLLSMLPKYQATAAVEPKTEDAYLENSQIMVASNKNWFVAAKGGNNAESHNHNDVGNFIVYHNNQPVVIDLGRDTYTSKSFSNQRFELMNCRSAYHNVPIINGLEQMDGSKYRAEKVSHVFSEGISSLTLNLEKAYTDGAHVEKWQRTIALDREYNWVGVTEQYKLDSLQIEKDRLNGQVFDNQIILMAYGKPVVQKAGRILLQGGLVRLEYDAQYLSASVEKVQMTDGIMKTQWKDNIYRIILRLNDNYPMAKVKYRFVETR
;
A
#
# COMPACT_ATOMS: atom_id res chain seq x y z
N ASN A 1 19.65 -7.25 6.14
CA ASN A 1 19.27 -8.60 5.66
C ASN A 1 20.25 -9.25 4.66
N ILE A 2 21.45 -8.67 4.50
CA ILE A 2 22.48 -9.26 3.60
C ILE A 2 22.89 -10.66 4.05
N ASN A 3 22.84 -10.94 5.36
CA ASN A 3 23.08 -12.25 5.99
C ASN A 3 22.01 -13.31 5.63
N ILE A 4 20.97 -12.93 4.90
CA ILE A 4 19.99 -13.84 4.28
C ILE A 4 20.21 -13.84 2.78
N LEU A 5 20.20 -12.65 2.17
CA LEU A 5 20.24 -12.51 0.72
C LEU A 5 21.49 -13.16 0.10
N PHE A 6 22.67 -12.95 0.69
CA PHE A 6 23.90 -13.46 0.10
C PHE A 6 24.00 -14.99 0.19
N PRO A 7 23.86 -15.61 1.40
CA PRO A 7 23.88 -17.08 1.49
C PRO A 7 22.79 -17.78 0.70
N TYR A 8 21.61 -17.17 0.62
CA TYR A 8 20.51 -17.74 -0.15
C TYR A 8 20.73 -17.61 -1.67
N GLY A 9 21.30 -16.48 -2.11
CA GLY A 9 21.73 -16.29 -3.49
C GLY A 9 22.81 -17.29 -3.90
N GLU A 10 23.75 -17.59 -3.02
CA GLU A 10 24.75 -18.62 -3.21
C GLU A 10 24.13 -20.01 -3.33
N TYR A 11 23.22 -20.37 -2.42
CA TYR A 11 22.51 -21.64 -2.46
C TYR A 11 21.72 -21.83 -3.76
N LEU A 12 21.08 -20.78 -4.26
CA LEU A 12 20.33 -20.79 -5.50
C LEU A 12 21.19 -20.60 -6.75
N GLN A 13 22.50 -20.38 -6.60
CA GLN A 13 23.41 -19.99 -7.69
C GLN A 13 22.91 -18.74 -8.45
N ASN A 14 22.27 -17.83 -7.74
CA ASN A 14 21.69 -16.60 -8.27
C ASN A 14 22.66 -15.42 -8.06
N GLU A 15 23.43 -15.11 -9.10
CA GLU A 15 24.43 -14.02 -9.05
C GLU A 15 23.78 -12.65 -8.80
N GLN A 16 22.62 -12.36 -9.39
CA GLN A 16 21.92 -11.08 -9.19
C GLN A 16 21.54 -10.88 -7.73
N MET A 17 21.10 -11.92 -7.03
CA MET A 17 20.78 -11.86 -5.59
C MET A 17 22.03 -11.60 -4.75
N MET A 18 23.17 -12.20 -5.10
CA MET A 18 24.43 -11.95 -4.43
C MET A 18 24.93 -10.52 -4.67
N GLN A 19 24.83 -10.04 -5.91
CA GLN A 19 25.16 -8.66 -6.29
C GLN A 19 24.28 -7.64 -5.57
N LEU A 20 22.97 -7.91 -5.45
CA LEU A 20 22.04 -7.11 -4.66
C LEU A 20 22.45 -7.06 -3.17
N ALA A 21 22.83 -8.21 -2.59
CA ALA A 21 23.31 -8.24 -1.21
C ALA A 21 24.57 -7.39 -1.02
N ALA A 22 25.53 -7.47 -1.95
CA ALA A 22 26.74 -6.66 -1.94
C ALA A 22 26.44 -5.16 -2.11
N TYR A 23 25.51 -4.79 -3.01
CA TYR A 23 25.05 -3.42 -3.20
C TYR A 23 24.40 -2.84 -1.94
N VAL A 24 23.45 -3.58 -1.33
CA VAL A 24 22.77 -3.17 -0.09
C VAL A 24 23.78 -3.03 1.06
N GLY A 25 24.73 -3.96 1.17
CA GLY A 25 25.78 -3.91 2.19
C GLY A 25 26.66 -2.68 2.05
N LYS A 26 27.06 -2.34 0.83
CA LYS A 26 27.86 -1.14 0.54
C LYS A 26 27.06 0.15 0.78
N LYS A 27 25.84 0.22 0.28
CA LYS A 27 24.95 1.39 0.39
C LYS A 27 24.65 1.78 1.84
N TYR A 28 24.39 0.79 2.69
CA TYR A 28 24.07 1.00 4.10
C TYR A 28 25.24 0.79 5.04
N GLN A 29 26.48 0.73 4.51
CA GLN A 29 27.71 0.58 5.28
C GLN A 29 27.63 -0.57 6.30
N TYR A 30 27.07 -1.70 5.88
CA TYR A 30 26.95 -2.87 6.73
C TYR A 30 28.34 -3.38 7.09
N SER A 31 28.70 -3.25 8.35
CA SER A 31 29.94 -3.80 8.88
C SER A 31 29.64 -5.00 9.77
N LEU A 32 30.27 -6.13 9.45
CA LEU A 32 30.33 -7.28 10.34
C LEU A 32 31.23 -6.92 11.52
N LYS A 33 30.68 -6.28 12.55
CA LYS A 33 31.40 -6.01 13.79
C LYS A 33 31.24 -7.19 14.74
N PRO A 34 32.31 -7.83 15.22
CA PRO A 34 32.24 -8.92 16.19
C PRO A 34 31.40 -8.59 17.43
N SER A 35 31.39 -7.31 17.86
CA SER A 35 30.65 -6.82 19.02
C SER A 35 29.11 -6.82 18.81
N THR A 36 28.62 -6.82 17.57
CA THR A 36 27.19 -6.93 17.28
C THR A 36 26.69 -8.37 17.21
N LEU A 37 27.59 -9.32 16.98
CA LEU A 37 27.29 -10.75 16.91
C LEU A 37 26.92 -11.37 18.27
N PHE A 38 27.53 -10.89 19.35
CA PHE A 38 27.52 -11.62 20.63
C PHE A 38 26.80 -10.93 21.79
N LEU A 39 26.46 -9.64 21.71
CA LEU A 39 26.16 -8.89 22.93
C LEU A 39 24.76 -8.26 23.05
N LYS A 40 23.87 -8.35 22.08
CA LYS A 40 22.59 -7.61 22.13
C LYS A 40 21.30 -8.35 21.84
N SER A 41 21.30 -9.65 21.63
CA SER A 41 19.99 -10.33 21.51
C SER A 41 20.06 -11.79 21.92
N GLY A 42 19.28 -12.18 22.89
CA GLY A 42 18.92 -13.58 23.14
C GLY A 42 18.18 -14.27 21.98
N ASN A 43 18.40 -13.83 20.75
CA ASN A 43 17.77 -14.30 19.53
C ASN A 43 18.76 -15.14 18.72
N TYR A 44 18.91 -16.41 19.12
CA TYR A 44 19.72 -17.44 18.46
C TYR A 44 19.54 -17.58 16.92
N PRO A 45 18.35 -17.32 16.31
CA PRO A 45 18.19 -17.42 14.85
C PRO A 45 19.10 -16.48 14.04
N LYS A 46 19.54 -15.37 14.62
CA LYS A 46 20.43 -14.42 13.93
C LYS A 46 21.87 -14.91 13.86
N LEU A 47 22.35 -15.61 14.90
CA LEU A 47 23.73 -16.10 14.96
C LEU A 47 24.04 -17.04 13.80
N GLY A 48 23.17 -18.01 13.50
CA GLY A 48 23.39 -18.93 12.37
C GLY A 48 23.53 -18.22 11.02
N ARG A 49 22.71 -17.20 10.78
CA ARG A 49 22.78 -16.40 9.54
C ARG A 49 24.05 -15.56 9.45
N GLU A 50 24.50 -14.99 10.55
CA GLU A 50 25.76 -14.25 10.62
C GLU A 50 26.97 -15.16 10.40
N LEU A 51 26.98 -16.35 11.00
CA LEU A 51 28.03 -17.34 10.79
C LEU A 51 28.08 -17.84 9.35
N MET A 52 26.91 -18.04 8.70
CA MET A 52 26.84 -18.38 7.29
C MET A 52 27.46 -17.27 6.42
N LEU A 53 27.11 -16.01 6.65
CA LEU A 53 27.72 -14.90 5.91
C LEU A 53 29.23 -14.79 6.17
N LEU A 54 29.66 -14.99 7.42
CA LEU A 54 31.10 -14.99 7.77
C LEU A 54 31.87 -16.10 7.05
N SER A 55 31.31 -17.31 6.92
CA SER A 55 31.97 -18.40 6.18
C SER A 55 32.10 -18.10 4.69
N MET A 56 31.27 -17.23 4.15
CA MET A 56 31.27 -16.79 2.75
C MET A 56 31.92 -15.42 2.55
N LEU A 57 32.53 -14.84 3.60
CA LEU A 57 33.03 -13.47 3.58
C LEU A 57 33.97 -13.17 2.40
N PRO A 58 34.97 -14.02 2.06
CA PRO A 58 35.83 -13.75 0.92
C PRO A 58 35.05 -13.63 -0.39
N LYS A 59 34.06 -14.51 -0.61
CA LYS A 59 33.19 -14.48 -1.80
C LYS A 59 32.30 -13.25 -1.80
N TYR A 60 31.69 -12.91 -0.67
CA TYR A 60 30.90 -11.68 -0.50
C TYR A 60 31.71 -10.42 -0.84
N GLN A 61 32.92 -10.31 -0.32
CA GLN A 61 33.81 -9.18 -0.59
C GLN A 61 34.28 -9.09 -2.05
N ALA A 62 34.44 -10.22 -2.73
CA ALA A 62 34.79 -10.29 -4.14
C ALA A 62 33.58 -10.06 -5.08
N THR A 63 32.35 -10.13 -4.56
CA THR A 63 31.15 -9.96 -5.39
C THR A 63 30.93 -8.49 -5.74
N ALA A 64 30.70 -8.22 -7.03
CA ALA A 64 30.42 -6.87 -7.53
C ALA A 64 29.12 -6.33 -6.89
N ALA A 65 29.18 -5.11 -6.37
CA ALA A 65 28.01 -4.40 -5.86
C ALA A 65 27.31 -3.72 -7.04
N VAL A 66 26.29 -4.39 -7.59
CA VAL A 66 25.53 -3.89 -8.74
C VAL A 66 24.18 -3.35 -8.26
N GLU A 67 23.88 -2.10 -8.64
CA GLU A 67 22.56 -1.52 -8.36
C GLU A 67 21.49 -2.30 -9.13
N PRO A 68 20.45 -2.79 -8.44
CA PRO A 68 19.41 -3.57 -9.12
C PRO A 68 18.66 -2.68 -10.12
N LYS A 69 18.39 -3.21 -11.29
CA LYS A 69 17.41 -2.61 -12.17
C LYS A 69 16.03 -2.77 -11.54
N THR A 70 15.30 -1.68 -11.50
CA THR A 70 13.90 -1.72 -11.08
C THR A 70 13.07 -2.17 -12.28
N GLU A 71 12.49 -3.36 -12.18
CA GLU A 71 11.57 -3.91 -13.15
C GLU A 71 10.18 -4.00 -12.54
N ASP A 72 9.17 -3.88 -13.37
CA ASP A 72 7.80 -4.12 -12.94
C ASP A 72 7.64 -5.60 -12.62
N ALA A 73 6.88 -5.91 -11.58
CA ALA A 73 6.66 -7.28 -11.15
C ALA A 73 5.22 -7.49 -10.69
N TYR A 74 4.72 -8.69 -10.96
CA TYR A 74 3.46 -9.17 -10.42
C TYR A 74 3.68 -10.50 -9.70
N LEU A 75 3.26 -10.54 -8.44
CA LEU A 75 3.32 -11.73 -7.59
C LEU A 75 1.95 -12.42 -7.65
N GLU A 76 1.84 -13.46 -8.47
CA GLU A 76 0.60 -14.19 -8.77
C GLU A 76 -0.17 -14.61 -7.50
N ASN A 77 0.50 -15.30 -6.58
CA ASN A 77 -0.16 -15.89 -5.40
C ASN A 77 -0.69 -14.86 -4.40
N SER A 78 -0.05 -13.70 -4.31
CA SER A 78 -0.44 -12.60 -3.41
C SER A 78 -1.16 -11.48 -4.13
N GLN A 79 -1.25 -11.57 -5.45
CA GLN A 79 -1.85 -10.56 -6.34
C GLN A 79 -1.28 -9.17 -6.09
N ILE A 80 0.04 -9.07 -5.94
CA ILE A 80 0.74 -7.80 -5.70
C ILE A 80 1.44 -7.38 -6.99
N MET A 81 1.11 -6.19 -7.47
CA MET A 81 1.81 -5.48 -8.54
C MET A 81 2.78 -4.47 -7.93
N VAL A 82 3.97 -4.40 -8.50
CA VAL A 82 4.95 -3.35 -8.26
C VAL A 82 5.37 -2.76 -9.59
N ALA A 83 5.36 -1.44 -9.70
CA ALA A 83 5.82 -0.73 -10.89
C ALA A 83 6.58 0.55 -10.49
N SER A 84 7.58 0.90 -11.29
CA SER A 84 8.37 2.10 -11.02
C SER A 84 8.92 2.76 -12.28
N ASN A 85 9.28 4.03 -12.14
CA ASN A 85 10.12 4.77 -13.07
C ASN A 85 11.15 5.61 -12.28
N LYS A 86 11.77 6.58 -12.93
CA LYS A 86 12.77 7.44 -12.27
C LYS A 86 12.22 8.20 -11.05
N ASN A 87 10.97 8.65 -11.11
CA ASN A 87 10.36 9.54 -10.12
C ASN A 87 9.34 8.82 -9.23
N TRP A 88 8.64 7.83 -9.77
CA TRP A 88 7.50 7.20 -9.12
C TRP A 88 7.76 5.73 -8.81
N PHE A 89 7.23 5.30 -7.68
CA PHE A 89 7.05 3.90 -7.32
C PHE A 89 5.61 3.71 -6.86
N VAL A 90 4.97 2.65 -7.35
CA VAL A 90 3.64 2.22 -6.94
C VAL A 90 3.65 0.74 -6.66
N ALA A 91 3.01 0.34 -5.57
CA ALA A 91 2.64 -1.05 -5.32
C ALA A 91 1.16 -1.12 -5.00
N ALA A 92 0.49 -2.16 -5.50
CA ALA A 92 -0.94 -2.37 -5.31
C ALA A 92 -1.22 -3.86 -5.11
N LYS A 93 -2.24 -4.17 -4.31
CA LYS A 93 -2.59 -5.56 -3.99
C LYS A 93 -4.06 -5.89 -4.27
N GLY A 94 -4.30 -7.13 -4.65
CA GLY A 94 -5.61 -7.78 -4.62
C GLY A 94 -5.74 -8.66 -3.38
N GLY A 95 -5.79 -9.97 -3.56
CA GLY A 95 -5.83 -10.98 -2.49
C GLY A 95 -7.19 -11.09 -1.79
N ASN A 96 -7.16 -11.51 -0.54
CA ASN A 96 -8.34 -11.69 0.28
C ASN A 96 -8.08 -11.29 1.75
N ASN A 97 -9.15 -11.11 2.52
CA ASN A 97 -9.07 -10.67 3.91
C ASN A 97 -8.91 -11.84 4.92
N ALA A 98 -8.29 -12.96 4.52
CA ALA A 98 -7.93 -14.08 5.40
C ALA A 98 -6.48 -14.56 5.23
N GLU A 99 -5.66 -13.78 4.54
CA GLU A 99 -4.24 -14.07 4.43
C GLU A 99 -3.55 -13.96 5.80
N SER A 100 -2.44 -14.68 5.98
CA SER A 100 -1.71 -14.61 7.25
C SER A 100 -1.20 -13.20 7.52
N HIS A 101 -1.45 -12.67 8.71
CA HIS A 101 -1.07 -11.31 9.15
C HIS A 101 -1.66 -10.16 8.30
N ASN A 102 -2.76 -10.40 7.58
CA ASN A 102 -3.39 -9.38 6.75
C ASN A 102 -4.15 -8.31 7.57
N HIS A 103 -4.53 -7.26 6.88
CA HIS A 103 -5.52 -6.26 7.28
C HIS A 103 -6.73 -6.34 6.35
N ASN A 104 -7.84 -5.66 6.67
CA ASN A 104 -8.99 -5.59 5.79
C ASN A 104 -8.75 -4.49 4.73
N ASP A 105 -7.92 -4.79 3.75
CA ASP A 105 -7.32 -3.81 2.84
C ASP A 105 -7.19 -4.30 1.39
N VAL A 106 -8.08 -5.16 0.95
CA VAL A 106 -8.13 -5.63 -0.46
C VAL A 106 -8.27 -4.45 -1.41
N GLY A 107 -7.38 -4.36 -2.38
CA GLY A 107 -7.30 -3.23 -3.32
C GLY A 107 -6.49 -2.04 -2.83
N ASN A 108 -5.77 -2.18 -1.70
CA ASN A 108 -4.87 -1.16 -1.18
C ASN A 108 -3.68 -0.92 -2.12
N PHE A 109 -3.12 0.28 -2.07
CA PHE A 109 -1.94 0.65 -2.84
C PHE A 109 -1.11 1.69 -2.10
N ILE A 110 0.16 1.80 -2.44
CA ILE A 110 1.08 2.82 -1.94
C ILE A 110 1.73 3.56 -3.10
N VAL A 111 2.07 4.83 -2.89
CA VAL A 111 2.74 5.69 -3.88
C VAL A 111 3.90 6.39 -3.23
N TYR A 112 5.06 6.32 -3.88
CA TYR A 112 6.26 7.07 -3.52
C TYR A 112 6.66 7.97 -4.69
N HIS A 113 7.18 9.14 -4.37
CA HIS A 113 7.74 10.08 -5.33
C HIS A 113 9.15 10.48 -4.88
N ASN A 114 10.14 10.32 -5.77
CA ASN A 114 11.56 10.55 -5.47
C ASN A 114 12.01 9.84 -4.18
N ASN A 115 11.64 8.57 -4.02
CA ASN A 115 11.91 7.73 -2.84
C ASN A 115 11.31 8.25 -1.52
N GLN A 116 10.39 9.21 -1.57
CA GLN A 116 9.65 9.69 -0.39
C GLN A 116 8.19 9.25 -0.45
N PRO A 117 7.61 8.83 0.69
CA PRO A 117 6.22 8.37 0.72
C PRO A 117 5.25 9.52 0.42
N VAL A 118 4.25 9.26 -0.41
CA VAL A 118 3.13 10.14 -0.74
C VAL A 118 1.85 9.59 -0.15
N VAL A 119 1.48 8.39 -0.59
CA VAL A 119 0.38 7.59 -0.06
C VAL A 119 0.98 6.33 0.55
N ILE A 120 0.61 6.05 1.78
CA ILE A 120 1.23 5.03 2.62
C ILE A 120 0.24 3.94 3.02
N ASP A 121 0.77 2.80 3.40
CA ASP A 121 0.09 1.84 4.27
C ASP A 121 0.60 2.01 5.70
N LEU A 122 -0.28 1.91 6.71
CA LEU A 122 0.11 2.08 8.11
C LEU A 122 1.15 1.06 8.56
N GLY A 123 1.12 -0.12 7.97
CA GLY A 123 1.92 -1.25 8.39
C GLY A 123 1.42 -1.85 9.72
N ARG A 124 2.31 -2.51 10.43
CA ARG A 124 1.97 -3.18 11.69
C ARG A 124 2.11 -2.25 12.91
N ASP A 125 1.33 -2.53 13.93
CA ASP A 125 1.49 -2.02 15.30
C ASP A 125 2.32 -2.96 16.18
N THR A 126 2.41 -2.63 17.46
CA THR A 126 2.91 -3.52 18.50
C THR A 126 1.91 -4.62 18.76
N TYR A 127 2.30 -5.87 18.56
CA TYR A 127 1.42 -7.01 18.81
C TYR A 127 1.06 -7.12 20.28
N THR A 128 -0.21 -7.26 20.52
CA THR A 128 -0.82 -7.50 21.85
C THR A 128 -1.73 -8.74 21.80
N SER A 129 -2.32 -9.13 22.92
CA SER A 129 -3.34 -10.19 22.93
C SER A 129 -4.52 -9.88 22.01
N LYS A 130 -4.87 -8.60 21.86
CA LYS A 130 -5.93 -8.14 20.96
C LYS A 130 -5.60 -8.42 19.48
N SER A 131 -4.34 -8.33 19.09
CA SER A 131 -3.88 -8.59 17.70
C SER A 131 -4.17 -10.01 17.22
N PHE A 132 -4.36 -10.96 18.17
CA PHE A 132 -4.63 -12.38 17.90
C PHE A 132 -6.03 -12.83 18.37
N SER A 133 -6.94 -11.90 18.60
CA SER A 133 -8.31 -12.16 19.05
C SER A 133 -9.33 -11.69 18.01
N ASN A 134 -10.62 -12.00 18.26
CA ASN A 134 -11.74 -11.51 17.46
C ASN A 134 -11.86 -9.96 17.45
N GLN A 135 -11.19 -9.29 18.41
CA GLN A 135 -11.15 -7.83 18.50
C GLN A 135 -10.04 -7.20 17.64
N ARG A 136 -9.32 -8.00 16.87
CA ARG A 136 -8.23 -7.53 15.99
C ARG A 136 -8.66 -6.37 15.09
N PHE A 137 -9.86 -6.45 14.53
CA PHE A 137 -10.38 -5.45 13.60
C PHE A 137 -10.95 -4.18 14.28
N GLU A 138 -10.76 -4.06 15.60
CA GLU A 138 -10.89 -2.78 16.31
C GLU A 138 -9.57 -1.98 16.31
N LEU A 139 -8.44 -2.63 15.99
CA LEU A 139 -7.15 -1.97 15.85
C LEU A 139 -7.14 -1.12 14.59
N MET A 140 -6.64 0.10 14.71
CA MET A 140 -6.64 1.09 13.64
C MET A 140 -6.02 0.56 12.34
N ASN A 141 -4.85 -0.07 12.45
CA ASN A 141 -4.12 -0.59 11.29
C ASN A 141 -4.76 -1.83 10.64
N CYS A 142 -5.71 -2.48 11.28
CA CYS A 142 -6.41 -3.63 10.71
C CYS A 142 -7.70 -3.23 9.96
N ARG A 143 -8.16 -1.99 10.11
CA ARG A 143 -9.43 -1.50 9.58
C ARG A 143 -9.29 -0.81 8.24
N SER A 144 -10.23 -1.07 7.32
CA SER A 144 -10.28 -0.46 5.99
C SER A 144 -10.30 1.07 6.02
N ALA A 145 -10.89 1.67 7.05
CA ALA A 145 -10.94 3.13 7.23
C ALA A 145 -9.55 3.80 7.33
N TYR A 146 -8.48 3.02 7.51
CA TYR A 146 -7.10 3.49 7.61
C TYR A 146 -6.19 2.88 6.54
N HIS A 147 -6.78 2.43 5.43
CA HIS A 147 -6.10 1.97 4.22
C HIS A 147 -6.60 2.74 3.00
N ASN A 148 -5.89 2.60 1.88
CA ASN A 148 -6.24 3.30 0.64
C ASN A 148 -7.31 2.54 -0.13
N VAL A 149 -8.45 2.31 0.49
CA VAL A 149 -9.58 1.55 -0.03
C VAL A 149 -10.90 2.32 0.12
N PRO A 150 -11.94 1.96 -0.63
CA PRO A 150 -13.25 2.57 -0.45
C PRO A 150 -13.89 2.20 0.91
N ILE A 151 -14.70 3.11 1.42
CA ILE A 151 -15.78 2.83 2.37
C ILE A 151 -17.07 2.97 1.57
N ILE A 152 -17.85 1.90 1.50
CA ILE A 152 -19.02 1.85 0.63
C ILE A 152 -20.28 1.83 1.47
N ASN A 153 -21.12 2.83 1.30
CA ASN A 153 -22.35 3.04 2.08
C ASN A 153 -22.10 2.98 3.60
N GLY A 154 -20.97 3.57 4.03
CA GLY A 154 -20.55 3.60 5.42
C GLY A 154 -19.94 2.29 5.94
N LEU A 155 -19.82 1.25 5.11
CA LEU A 155 -19.31 -0.06 5.50
C LEU A 155 -17.84 -0.23 5.09
N GLU A 156 -17.07 -0.80 6.01
CA GLU A 156 -15.70 -1.26 5.81
C GLU A 156 -15.69 -2.68 5.23
N GLN A 157 -14.56 -3.10 4.70
CA GLN A 157 -14.36 -4.50 4.31
C GLN A 157 -14.40 -5.41 5.53
N MET A 158 -14.83 -6.65 5.31
CA MET A 158 -14.90 -7.67 6.36
C MET A 158 -13.72 -8.63 6.28
N ASP A 159 -13.45 -9.29 7.40
CA ASP A 159 -12.48 -10.38 7.47
C ASP A 159 -13.04 -11.70 6.92
N GLY A 160 -12.14 -12.51 6.40
CA GLY A 160 -12.46 -13.84 5.88
C GLY A 160 -12.16 -14.00 4.39
N SER A 161 -11.89 -15.23 3.96
CA SER A 161 -11.44 -15.57 2.60
C SER A 161 -12.48 -15.32 1.51
N LYS A 162 -13.76 -15.27 1.87
CA LYS A 162 -14.83 -14.90 0.94
C LYS A 162 -14.79 -13.42 0.55
N TYR A 163 -14.18 -12.57 1.40
CA TYR A 163 -14.02 -11.14 1.16
C TYR A 163 -12.68 -10.90 0.45
N ARG A 164 -12.77 -10.70 -0.86
CA ARG A 164 -11.60 -10.75 -1.75
C ARG A 164 -11.74 -9.87 -2.98
N ALA A 165 -10.62 -9.66 -3.66
CA ALA A 165 -10.61 -9.14 -5.02
C ALA A 165 -11.08 -10.22 -6.01
N GLU A 166 -11.79 -9.79 -7.05
CA GLU A 166 -12.16 -10.63 -8.18
C GLU A 166 -11.70 -10.00 -9.50
N LYS A 167 -11.61 -10.82 -10.54
CA LYS A 167 -11.22 -10.39 -11.90
C LYS A 167 -9.92 -9.57 -11.90
N VAL A 168 -8.94 -10.02 -11.12
CA VAL A 168 -7.64 -9.35 -11.02
C VAL A 168 -6.85 -9.58 -12.30
N SER A 169 -6.36 -8.49 -12.88
CA SER A 169 -5.52 -8.51 -14.08
C SER A 169 -4.48 -7.39 -14.02
N HIS A 170 -3.34 -7.63 -14.64
CA HIS A 170 -2.28 -6.64 -14.74
C HIS A 170 -1.83 -6.45 -16.19
N VAL A 171 -1.27 -5.28 -16.46
CA VAL A 171 -0.66 -4.94 -17.74
C VAL A 171 0.71 -4.34 -17.46
N PHE A 172 1.73 -4.82 -18.18
CA PHE A 172 3.06 -4.21 -18.21
C PHE A 172 3.43 -3.87 -19.65
N SER A 173 3.74 -2.62 -19.89
CA SER A 173 4.26 -2.11 -21.15
C SER A 173 5.26 -0.99 -20.91
N GLU A 174 5.95 -0.56 -21.94
CA GLU A 174 6.89 0.58 -21.85
C GLU A 174 6.18 1.86 -21.37
N GLY A 175 4.96 2.12 -21.82
CA GLY A 175 4.21 3.34 -21.51
C GLY A 175 3.43 3.27 -20.20
N ILE A 176 2.86 2.10 -19.86
CA ILE A 176 1.96 1.99 -18.73
C ILE A 176 2.10 0.64 -18.02
N SER A 177 2.00 0.67 -16.69
CA SER A 177 1.85 -0.52 -15.88
C SER A 177 0.65 -0.36 -14.96
N SER A 178 -0.22 -1.35 -14.91
CA SER A 178 -1.47 -1.24 -14.16
C SER A 178 -1.93 -2.56 -13.55
N LEU A 179 -2.64 -2.46 -12.43
CA LEU A 179 -3.43 -3.51 -11.81
C LEU A 179 -4.91 -3.11 -11.85
N THR A 180 -5.74 -3.99 -12.38
CA THR A 180 -7.20 -3.83 -12.39
C THR A 180 -7.84 -4.95 -11.59
N LEU A 181 -8.79 -4.63 -10.72
CA LEU A 181 -9.48 -5.59 -9.87
C LEU A 181 -10.88 -5.11 -9.51
N ASN A 182 -11.74 -6.05 -9.21
CA ASN A 182 -13.08 -5.82 -8.68
C ASN A 182 -13.10 -5.97 -7.17
N LEU A 183 -13.77 -5.05 -6.45
CA LEU A 183 -13.79 -4.94 -4.99
C LEU A 183 -15.15 -5.24 -4.35
N GLU A 184 -16.21 -5.41 -5.11
CA GLU A 184 -17.57 -5.62 -4.57
C GLU A 184 -17.64 -6.80 -3.59
N LYS A 185 -16.84 -7.85 -3.83
CA LYS A 185 -16.78 -9.03 -2.94
C LYS A 185 -15.94 -8.86 -1.68
N ALA A 186 -15.29 -7.72 -1.48
CA ALA A 186 -14.61 -7.39 -0.23
C ALA A 186 -15.58 -6.85 0.84
N TYR A 187 -16.83 -6.55 0.46
CA TYR A 187 -17.86 -5.97 1.32
C TYR A 187 -19.01 -6.95 1.55
N THR A 188 -19.81 -6.67 2.58
CA THR A 188 -21.08 -7.40 2.80
C THR A 188 -22.16 -6.91 1.85
N ASP A 189 -23.23 -7.67 1.71
CA ASP A 189 -24.39 -7.30 0.88
C ASP A 189 -25.02 -5.98 1.33
N GLY A 190 -24.90 -5.61 2.61
CA GLY A 190 -25.35 -4.32 3.14
C GLY A 190 -24.66 -3.10 2.53
N ALA A 191 -23.54 -3.28 1.84
CA ALA A 191 -22.90 -2.20 1.10
C ALA A 191 -23.67 -1.81 -0.17
N HIS A 192 -24.61 -2.63 -0.62
CA HIS A 192 -25.44 -2.41 -1.81
C HIS A 192 -24.63 -2.02 -3.05
N VAL A 193 -23.47 -2.65 -3.22
CA VAL A 193 -22.57 -2.42 -4.34
C VAL A 193 -22.72 -3.55 -5.36
N GLU A 194 -23.19 -3.20 -6.57
CA GLU A 194 -23.29 -4.16 -7.67
C GLU A 194 -21.94 -4.36 -8.37
N LYS A 195 -21.14 -3.30 -8.45
CA LYS A 195 -19.82 -3.30 -9.05
C LYS A 195 -18.95 -2.23 -8.44
N TRP A 196 -17.68 -2.57 -8.17
CA TRP A 196 -16.63 -1.61 -7.87
C TRP A 196 -15.32 -2.09 -8.47
N GLN A 197 -14.99 -1.56 -9.62
CA GLN A 197 -13.73 -1.86 -10.30
C GLN A 197 -12.73 -0.74 -10.08
N ARG A 198 -11.55 -1.11 -9.61
CA ARG A 198 -10.41 -0.22 -9.42
C ARG A 198 -9.32 -0.56 -10.43
N THR A 199 -8.72 0.47 -11.01
CA THR A 199 -7.48 0.35 -11.79
C THR A 199 -6.47 1.31 -11.20
N ILE A 200 -5.32 0.79 -10.75
CA ILE A 200 -4.16 1.56 -10.30
C ILE A 200 -3.13 1.51 -11.41
N ALA A 201 -2.59 2.64 -11.85
CA ALA A 201 -1.67 2.71 -12.98
C ALA A 201 -0.50 3.67 -12.74
N LEU A 202 0.69 3.27 -13.18
CA LEU A 202 1.82 4.13 -13.43
C LEU A 202 1.87 4.42 -14.94
N ASP A 203 1.66 5.66 -15.32
CA ASP A 203 1.79 6.16 -16.67
C ASP A 203 3.16 6.82 -16.84
N ARG A 204 4.00 6.25 -17.69
CA ARG A 204 5.37 6.72 -17.89
C ARG A 204 5.45 7.82 -18.95
N GLU A 205 4.52 7.86 -19.89
CA GLU A 205 4.46 8.89 -20.94
C GLU A 205 4.14 10.24 -20.31
N TYR A 206 3.11 10.28 -19.46
CA TYR A 206 2.69 11.52 -18.79
C TYR A 206 3.28 11.68 -17.38
N ASN A 207 4.10 10.72 -16.93
CA ASN A 207 4.81 10.72 -15.64
C ASN A 207 3.91 10.99 -14.42
N TRP A 208 2.85 10.16 -14.26
CA TRP A 208 1.96 10.22 -13.10
C TRP A 208 1.55 8.81 -12.60
N VAL A 209 1.11 8.74 -11.36
CA VAL A 209 0.40 7.59 -10.81
C VAL A 209 -1.06 7.94 -10.68
N GLY A 210 -1.96 7.12 -11.23
CA GLY A 210 -3.39 7.38 -11.19
C GLY A 210 -4.22 6.20 -10.77
N VAL A 211 -5.41 6.50 -10.28
CA VAL A 211 -6.42 5.51 -9.94
C VAL A 211 -7.72 5.87 -10.62
N THR A 212 -8.35 4.85 -11.18
CA THR A 212 -9.71 4.93 -11.74
C THR A 212 -10.62 4.03 -10.93
N GLU A 213 -11.71 4.58 -10.43
CA GLU A 213 -12.80 3.83 -9.82
C GLU A 213 -13.99 3.83 -10.76
N GLN A 214 -14.49 2.66 -11.12
CA GLN A 214 -15.73 2.52 -11.85
C GLN A 214 -16.71 1.72 -11.00
N TYR A 215 -17.79 2.36 -10.56
CA TYR A 215 -18.72 1.74 -9.64
C TYR A 215 -20.17 1.82 -10.13
N LYS A 216 -20.97 0.89 -9.62
CA LYS A 216 -22.41 0.88 -9.71
C LYS A 216 -22.97 0.41 -8.37
N LEU A 217 -23.84 1.21 -7.77
CA LEU A 217 -24.55 0.95 -6.51
C LEU A 217 -25.99 0.57 -6.81
N ASP A 218 -26.59 -0.25 -5.96
CA ASP A 218 -28.03 -0.53 -6.01
C ASP A 218 -28.80 0.68 -5.46
N SER A 219 -29.14 1.59 -6.36
CA SER A 219 -29.80 2.85 -6.01
C SER A 219 -31.22 2.63 -5.43
N LEU A 220 -31.91 1.56 -5.83
CA LEU A 220 -33.25 1.26 -5.31
C LEU A 220 -33.19 0.81 -3.85
N GLN A 221 -32.23 -0.05 -3.52
CA GLN A 221 -32.07 -0.52 -2.14
C GLN A 221 -31.54 0.62 -1.24
N ILE A 222 -30.59 1.41 -1.72
CA ILE A 222 -30.08 2.59 -1.00
C ILE A 222 -31.21 3.57 -0.68
N GLU A 223 -32.10 3.83 -1.64
CA GLU A 223 -33.23 4.74 -1.41
C GLU A 223 -34.20 4.20 -0.36
N LYS A 224 -34.54 2.89 -0.41
CA LYS A 224 -35.36 2.24 0.62
C LYS A 224 -34.73 2.39 2.02
N ASP A 225 -33.44 2.19 2.13
CA ASP A 225 -32.75 2.24 3.40
C ASP A 225 -32.64 3.70 3.92
N ARG A 226 -32.50 4.68 3.02
CA ARG A 226 -32.62 6.11 3.37
C ARG A 226 -33.97 6.47 3.95
N LEU A 227 -35.05 5.96 3.36
CA LEU A 227 -36.40 6.17 3.90
C LEU A 227 -36.58 5.57 5.30
N ASN A 228 -35.78 4.56 5.65
CA ASN A 228 -35.70 3.97 6.98
C ASN A 228 -34.70 4.67 7.93
N GLY A 229 -34.17 5.82 7.53
CA GLY A 229 -33.26 6.64 8.36
C GLY A 229 -31.79 6.23 8.31
N GLN A 230 -31.38 5.35 7.40
CA GLN A 230 -29.98 5.02 7.21
C GLN A 230 -29.28 6.13 6.41
N VAL A 231 -28.06 6.46 6.83
CA VAL A 231 -27.19 7.41 6.13
C VAL A 231 -26.16 6.64 5.36
N PHE A 232 -26.13 6.83 4.06
CA PHE A 232 -25.13 6.23 3.18
C PHE A 232 -24.05 7.23 2.86
N ASP A 233 -22.80 6.77 2.98
CA ASP A 233 -21.62 7.59 2.77
C ASP A 233 -20.57 6.77 2.00
N ASN A 234 -20.31 7.21 0.78
CA ASN A 234 -19.35 6.57 -0.10
C ASN A 234 -18.06 7.40 -0.14
N GLN A 235 -16.98 6.80 0.31
CA GLN A 235 -15.69 7.48 0.45
C GLN A 235 -14.59 6.67 -0.21
N ILE A 236 -13.60 7.35 -0.79
CA ILE A 236 -12.31 6.79 -1.15
C ILE A 236 -11.31 7.36 -0.15
N ILE A 237 -10.67 6.48 0.60
CA ILE A 237 -9.70 6.86 1.63
C ILE A 237 -8.29 6.83 1.03
N LEU A 238 -7.48 7.85 1.36
CA LEU A 238 -6.06 7.89 1.05
C LEU A 238 -5.28 8.28 2.31
N MET A 239 -4.33 7.44 2.69
CA MET A 239 -3.46 7.67 3.85
C MET A 239 -2.21 8.42 3.38
N ALA A 240 -2.10 9.70 3.72
CA ALA A 240 -1.02 10.56 3.25
C ALA A 240 0.08 10.73 4.31
N TYR A 241 1.33 10.69 3.87
CA TYR A 241 2.48 11.10 4.68
C TYR A 241 2.75 12.60 4.49
N GLY A 242 2.90 13.30 5.61
CA GLY A 242 3.00 14.76 5.62
C GLY A 242 1.63 15.45 5.48
N LYS A 243 1.56 16.71 5.89
CA LYS A 243 0.28 17.47 5.94
C LYS A 243 -0.20 17.83 4.54
N PRO A 244 -1.37 17.33 4.08
CA PRO A 244 -1.98 17.78 2.84
C PRO A 244 -2.49 19.22 2.93
N VAL A 245 -2.46 19.94 1.83
CA VAL A 245 -3.01 21.28 1.70
C VAL A 245 -4.06 21.31 0.61
N VAL A 246 -5.32 21.42 0.99
CA VAL A 246 -6.43 21.60 0.04
C VAL A 246 -6.33 23.00 -0.55
N GLN A 247 -6.03 23.10 -1.86
CA GLN A 247 -5.92 24.40 -2.55
C GLN A 247 -7.28 24.89 -3.05
N LYS A 248 -7.99 24.02 -3.75
CA LYS A 248 -9.32 24.26 -4.31
C LYS A 248 -9.98 22.93 -4.64
N ALA A 249 -11.24 22.94 -5.01
CA ALA A 249 -11.92 21.75 -5.50
C ALA A 249 -11.11 21.10 -6.65
N GLY A 250 -10.92 19.80 -6.56
CA GLY A 250 -10.14 19.01 -7.52
C GLY A 250 -8.62 19.02 -7.29
N ARG A 251 -8.08 19.69 -6.23
CA ARG A 251 -6.63 19.81 -6.07
C ARG A 251 -6.16 19.88 -4.63
N ILE A 252 -5.27 18.96 -4.27
CA ILE A 252 -4.60 18.90 -2.95
C ILE A 252 -3.09 18.82 -3.17
N LEU A 253 -2.32 19.60 -2.42
CA LEU A 253 -0.85 19.48 -2.38
C LEU A 253 -0.41 18.49 -1.32
N LEU A 254 0.56 17.68 -1.67
CA LEU A 254 1.19 16.64 -0.85
C LEU A 254 2.71 16.85 -0.82
N GLN A 255 3.41 16.17 0.08
CA GLN A 255 4.89 16.24 0.20
C GLN A 255 5.42 17.67 0.24
N GLY A 256 4.81 18.54 1.04
CA GLY A 256 5.25 19.93 1.11
C GLY A 256 5.09 20.73 -0.19
N GLY A 257 4.23 20.26 -1.10
CA GLY A 257 3.96 20.91 -2.38
C GLY A 257 4.66 20.29 -3.59
N LEU A 258 5.48 19.24 -3.40
CA LEU A 258 6.19 18.58 -4.50
C LEU A 258 5.29 17.69 -5.36
N VAL A 259 4.20 17.18 -4.77
CA VAL A 259 3.21 16.34 -5.43
C VAL A 259 1.84 17.00 -5.32
N ARG A 260 1.07 16.91 -6.39
CA ARG A 260 -0.31 17.35 -6.44
C ARG A 260 -1.22 16.16 -6.69
N LEU A 261 -2.20 15.95 -5.81
CA LEU A 261 -3.33 15.08 -6.04
C LEU A 261 -4.40 15.89 -6.81
N GLU A 262 -4.71 15.43 -8.01
CA GLU A 262 -5.82 15.94 -8.81
C GLU A 262 -6.96 14.92 -8.79
N TYR A 263 -8.19 15.37 -8.59
CA TYR A 263 -9.38 14.53 -8.57
C TYR A 263 -10.54 15.22 -9.28
N ASP A 264 -11.49 14.45 -9.77
CA ASP A 264 -12.66 14.94 -10.48
C ASP A 264 -13.67 15.57 -9.51
N ALA A 265 -13.64 16.90 -9.40
CA ALA A 265 -14.46 17.67 -8.46
C ALA A 265 -15.96 17.68 -8.79
N GLN A 266 -16.37 17.22 -9.96
CA GLN A 266 -17.78 17.00 -10.28
C GLN A 266 -18.36 15.86 -9.45
N TYR A 267 -17.56 14.79 -9.26
CA TYR A 267 -17.99 13.57 -8.60
C TYR A 267 -17.48 13.45 -7.15
N LEU A 268 -16.45 14.19 -6.80
CA LEU A 268 -15.72 14.03 -5.55
C LEU A 268 -15.57 15.36 -4.81
N SER A 269 -15.83 15.34 -3.52
CA SER A 269 -15.42 16.39 -2.58
C SER A 269 -14.32 15.87 -1.67
N ALA A 270 -13.44 16.74 -1.17
CA ALA A 270 -12.30 16.32 -0.36
C ALA A 270 -12.32 16.96 1.02
N SER A 271 -12.00 16.17 2.03
CA SER A 271 -11.64 16.62 3.37
C SER A 271 -10.36 15.95 3.85
N VAL A 272 -9.73 16.51 4.86
CA VAL A 272 -8.47 16.01 5.43
C VAL A 272 -8.60 15.92 6.94
N GLU A 273 -8.27 14.77 7.48
CA GLU A 273 -8.22 14.50 8.89
C GLU A 273 -6.79 14.21 9.35
N LYS A 274 -6.42 14.72 10.50
CA LYS A 274 -5.16 14.40 11.15
C LYS A 274 -5.33 13.15 11.99
N VAL A 275 -4.47 12.16 11.77
CA VAL A 275 -4.45 10.89 12.52
C VAL A 275 -3.21 10.87 13.39
N GLN A 276 -3.40 10.84 14.71
CA GLN A 276 -2.30 10.77 15.65
C GLN A 276 -1.81 9.34 15.82
N MET A 277 -0.51 9.14 15.71
CA MET A 277 0.12 7.85 16.00
C MET A 277 0.31 7.69 17.50
N THR A 278 -0.24 6.65 18.08
CA THR A 278 -0.12 6.34 19.51
C THR A 278 0.82 5.16 19.76
N ASP A 279 0.88 4.20 18.84
CA ASP A 279 1.74 3.03 18.92
C ASP A 279 3.22 3.36 18.65
N GLY A 280 4.13 2.72 19.40
CA GLY A 280 5.57 2.99 19.33
C GLY A 280 6.22 2.57 18.00
N ILE A 281 5.76 1.47 17.38
CA ILE A 281 6.27 1.02 16.08
C ILE A 281 5.82 1.98 14.98
N MET A 282 4.54 2.34 14.98
CA MET A 282 4.00 3.32 14.03
C MET A 282 4.66 4.68 14.16
N LYS A 283 4.92 5.16 15.38
CA LYS A 283 5.69 6.40 15.61
C LYS A 283 7.10 6.34 15.07
N THR A 284 7.77 5.20 15.20
CA THR A 284 9.10 5.01 14.64
C THR A 284 9.08 5.12 13.12
N GLN A 285 8.03 4.63 12.48
CA GLN A 285 7.89 4.62 11.02
C GLN A 285 7.34 5.95 10.47
N TRP A 286 6.30 6.50 11.11
CA TRP A 286 5.50 7.61 10.57
C TRP A 286 5.59 8.89 11.41
N LYS A 287 6.39 8.91 12.50
CA LYS A 287 6.45 9.99 13.48
C LYS A 287 5.10 10.14 14.23
N ASP A 288 4.76 11.34 14.66
CA ASP A 288 3.60 11.56 15.53
C ASP A 288 2.27 11.59 14.79
N ASN A 289 2.27 11.89 13.51
CA ASN A 289 1.03 12.08 12.75
C ASN A 289 1.15 11.70 11.30
N ILE A 290 0.05 11.15 10.78
CA ILE A 290 -0.25 11.01 9.36
C ILE A 290 -1.58 11.69 9.08
N TYR A 291 -2.02 11.65 7.83
CA TYR A 291 -3.26 12.31 7.43
C TYR A 291 -4.12 11.38 6.59
N ARG A 292 -5.42 11.42 6.85
CA ARG A 292 -6.43 10.73 6.07
C ARG A 292 -7.10 11.74 5.15
N ILE A 293 -6.94 11.58 3.86
CA ILE A 293 -7.68 12.32 2.84
C ILE A 293 -8.91 11.49 2.53
N ILE A 294 -10.07 12.11 2.63
CA ILE A 294 -11.36 11.50 2.34
C ILE A 294 -11.90 12.16 1.08
N LEU A 295 -11.94 11.40 0.00
CA LEU A 295 -12.62 11.79 -1.22
C LEU A 295 -14.04 11.21 -1.17
N ARG A 296 -15.02 12.04 -0.81
CA ARG A 296 -16.43 11.64 -0.71
C ARG A 296 -17.09 11.73 -2.06
N LEU A 297 -17.79 10.66 -2.46
CA LEU A 297 -18.55 10.62 -3.69
C LEU A 297 -19.81 11.49 -3.57
N ASN A 298 -20.17 12.14 -4.67
CA ASN A 298 -21.42 12.89 -4.77
C ASN A 298 -22.59 11.90 -4.96
N ASP A 299 -23.53 11.92 -4.05
CA ASP A 299 -24.68 11.00 -3.99
C ASP A 299 -25.63 11.05 -5.21
N ASN A 300 -25.54 12.11 -6.03
CA ASN A 300 -26.30 12.21 -7.29
C ASN A 300 -25.84 11.22 -8.36
N TYR A 301 -24.71 10.50 -8.13
CA TYR A 301 -24.14 9.59 -9.11
C TYR A 301 -24.04 8.17 -8.56
N PRO A 302 -25.14 7.37 -8.57
CA PRO A 302 -25.08 5.98 -8.11
C PRO A 302 -24.23 5.08 -9.03
N MET A 303 -23.91 5.56 -10.21
CA MET A 303 -22.99 4.92 -11.15
C MET A 303 -22.09 5.99 -11.78
N ALA A 304 -20.78 5.80 -11.69
CA ALA A 304 -19.82 6.69 -12.31
C ALA A 304 -18.47 6.00 -12.59
N LYS A 305 -17.66 6.69 -13.37
CA LYS A 305 -16.22 6.43 -13.52
C LYS A 305 -15.47 7.67 -13.09
N VAL A 306 -14.87 7.62 -11.92
CA VAL A 306 -14.11 8.75 -11.34
C VAL A 306 -12.62 8.48 -11.39
N LYS A 307 -11.83 9.55 -11.50
CA LYS A 307 -10.38 9.46 -11.59
C LYS A 307 -9.74 10.40 -10.58
N TYR A 308 -8.61 9.97 -10.06
CA TYR A 308 -7.68 10.82 -9.32
C TYR A 308 -6.24 10.41 -9.63
N ARG A 309 -5.33 11.37 -9.59
CA ARG A 309 -3.95 11.14 -9.97
C ARG A 309 -2.97 11.97 -9.17
N PHE A 310 -1.80 11.42 -8.97
CA PHE A 310 -0.65 12.04 -8.33
C PHE A 310 0.29 12.51 -9.43
N VAL A 311 0.53 13.79 -9.48
CA VAL A 311 1.39 14.44 -10.48
C VAL A 311 2.45 15.29 -9.79
N GLU A 312 3.63 15.37 -10.38
CA GLU A 312 4.69 16.27 -9.92
C GLU A 312 4.26 17.72 -10.10
N THR A 313 4.49 18.54 -9.08
CA THR A 313 4.22 19.99 -9.18
C THR A 313 5.40 20.63 -9.90
N ARG A 314 5.11 21.30 -11.00
CA ARG A 314 6.11 22.08 -11.75
C ARG A 314 6.44 23.38 -11.05
#